data_8f358311d9481668c7630c42c84d01f1
#
_entry.id   8f358311d9481668c7630c42c84d01f1
#
_cell.length_a   1.000
_cell.length_b   1.000
_cell.length_c   1.000
_cell.angle_alpha   90.00
_cell.angle_beta   90.00
_cell.angle_gamma   90.00
#
_symmetry.space_group_name_H-M   'P 1'
#
loop_
_entity.id
_entity.type
_entity.pdbx_description
1 polymer ?
#
loop_
_entity_poly.entity_id
_entity_poly.type
_entity_poly.pdbx_seq_one_letter_code
_entity_poly.pdbx_strand_id
1 'polypeptide(L)'
;MIGPVDGGEPSVEGVTRREDRVLDRLNAALDHLEQRLDQPLDVAALARIAGVSEHHFGRLFSALAGLPLSEYVRRRRMTLAGADVLAGRESLLDVAVRWGYGSNEAFARAFRAVHGVGPTQARQAGAVLRSQPRMSFRLVVEGNTSMDYRIVTKDAFRLAGLTARVPLVHEGMNPHIVAFVRGIDPATVRRIEALSDQEPRGIVNVSAELAGSRDEGTELDYWYAAVTGADVPDDLRSLPVEAGEWAVFSSSGAFPVAVQHLWRAVFTSWFPSNPYETRPGPEISRVRVAEDGGTADAELWIPVRRV
;
A
#
# COMPACT_ATOMS: atom_id res chain seq x y z
N MET A 1 -33.73 15.43 43.04
CA MET A 1 -33.99 14.26 42.16
C MET A 1 -33.27 14.51 40.84
N ILE A 2 -32.08 13.93 40.68
CA ILE A 2 -31.28 14.01 39.47
C ILE A 2 -31.37 12.62 38.84
N GLY A 3 -32.01 12.52 37.66
CA GLY A 3 -32.16 11.27 36.92
C GLY A 3 -30.83 10.80 36.33
N PRO A 4 -30.64 9.51 36.08
CA PRO A 4 -29.41 8.96 35.54
C PRO A 4 -29.25 9.32 34.07
N VAL A 5 -28.03 9.75 33.66
CA VAL A 5 -27.62 9.96 32.31
C VAL A 5 -27.31 8.59 31.69
N ASP A 6 -28.14 8.19 30.73
CA ASP A 6 -28.00 6.96 29.98
C ASP A 6 -26.78 7.12 28.99
N GLY A 7 -25.65 6.63 29.45
CA GLY A 7 -24.45 6.51 28.63
C GLY A 7 -24.50 5.20 27.83
N GLY A 8 -25.20 5.21 26.70
CA GLY A 8 -25.23 4.05 25.81
C GLY A 8 -23.85 3.74 25.24
N GLU A 9 -23.19 2.73 25.77
CA GLU A 9 -22.02 2.11 25.13
C GLU A 9 -22.42 1.58 23.73
N PRO A 10 -21.60 1.80 22.69
CA PRO A 10 -21.88 1.22 21.38
C PRO A 10 -21.81 -0.31 21.49
N SER A 11 -22.92 -0.97 21.20
CA SER A 11 -23.04 -2.42 21.29
C SER A 11 -22.01 -3.11 20.39
N VAL A 12 -21.30 -4.09 20.94
CA VAL A 12 -20.31 -4.95 20.25
C VAL A 12 -20.87 -5.56 18.96
N GLU A 13 -22.17 -5.80 18.88
CA GLU A 13 -22.88 -6.27 17.68
C GLU A 13 -22.85 -5.29 16.50
N GLY A 14 -22.73 -3.99 16.74
CA GLY A 14 -22.70 -2.97 15.68
C GLY A 14 -21.33 -2.92 14.96
N VAL A 15 -20.25 -3.20 15.68
CA VAL A 15 -18.88 -3.21 15.15
C VAL A 15 -18.65 -4.45 14.28
N THR A 16 -19.02 -5.63 14.80
CA THR A 16 -18.88 -6.91 14.05
C THR A 16 -19.64 -6.91 12.73
N ARG A 17 -20.87 -6.37 12.70
CA ARG A 17 -21.66 -6.25 11.44
C ARG A 17 -21.08 -5.28 10.41
N ARG A 18 -20.21 -4.36 10.80
CA ARG A 18 -19.60 -3.40 9.88
C ARG A 18 -18.33 -3.97 9.27
N GLU A 19 -17.53 -4.68 10.04
CA GLU A 19 -16.33 -5.37 9.61
C GLU A 19 -16.66 -6.49 8.62
N ASP A 20 -17.65 -7.29 8.90
CA ASP A 20 -18.19 -8.31 7.98
C ASP A 20 -18.58 -7.69 6.64
N ARG A 21 -19.25 -6.51 6.65
CA ARG A 21 -19.65 -5.81 5.43
C ARG A 21 -18.47 -5.32 4.58
N VAL A 22 -17.36 -4.90 5.15
CA VAL A 22 -16.18 -4.44 4.40
C VAL A 22 -15.50 -5.61 3.72
N LEU A 23 -15.28 -6.71 4.46
CA LEU A 23 -14.70 -7.93 3.91
C LEU A 23 -15.58 -8.56 2.84
N ASP A 24 -16.91 -8.59 3.05
CA ASP A 24 -17.89 -9.07 2.06
C ASP A 24 -17.82 -8.27 0.77
N ARG A 25 -17.72 -6.94 0.85
CA ARG A 25 -17.57 -6.06 -0.32
C ARG A 25 -16.23 -6.25 -1.02
N LEU A 26 -15.14 -6.42 -0.28
CA LEU A 26 -13.84 -6.72 -0.86
C LEU A 26 -13.84 -8.08 -1.56
N ASN A 27 -14.45 -9.10 -0.96
CA ASN A 27 -14.61 -10.41 -1.58
C ASN A 27 -15.52 -10.33 -2.80
N ALA A 28 -16.62 -9.57 -2.75
CA ALA A 28 -17.48 -9.34 -3.92
C ALA A 28 -16.72 -8.64 -5.07
N ALA A 29 -15.81 -7.69 -4.76
CA ALA A 29 -14.95 -7.09 -5.76
C ALA A 29 -13.98 -8.11 -6.37
N LEU A 30 -13.39 -9.00 -5.55
CA LEU A 30 -12.56 -10.11 -6.05
C LEU A 30 -13.34 -11.08 -6.91
N ASP A 31 -14.56 -11.42 -6.54
CA ASP A 31 -15.44 -12.29 -7.32
C ASP A 31 -15.76 -11.69 -8.67
N HIS A 32 -16.03 -10.39 -8.71
CA HIS A 32 -16.24 -9.64 -9.95
C HIS A 32 -14.99 -9.64 -10.84
N LEU A 33 -13.81 -9.44 -10.26
CA LEU A 33 -12.53 -9.51 -10.96
C LEU A 33 -12.30 -10.91 -11.55
N GLU A 34 -12.46 -11.96 -10.75
CA GLU A 34 -12.21 -13.34 -11.17
C GLU A 34 -13.11 -13.79 -12.35
N GLN A 35 -14.34 -13.26 -12.43
CA GLN A 35 -15.25 -13.50 -13.55
C GLN A 35 -14.87 -12.76 -14.84
N ARG A 36 -13.91 -11.82 -14.78
CA ARG A 36 -13.53 -10.93 -15.90
C ARG A 36 -12.02 -10.82 -16.09
N LEU A 37 -11.30 -11.87 -15.74
CA LEU A 37 -9.85 -11.90 -15.89
C LEU A 37 -9.37 -11.79 -17.35
N ASP A 38 -10.21 -12.17 -18.31
CA ASP A 38 -9.97 -12.03 -19.75
C ASP A 38 -10.18 -10.60 -20.28
N GLN A 39 -10.79 -9.70 -19.48
CA GLN A 39 -11.10 -8.32 -19.83
C GLN A 39 -10.06 -7.35 -19.27
N PRO A 40 -9.96 -6.12 -19.78
CA PRO A 40 -9.17 -5.07 -19.16
C PRO A 40 -9.52 -4.88 -17.68
N LEU A 41 -8.51 -4.63 -16.85
CA LEU A 41 -8.71 -4.39 -15.42
C LEU A 41 -9.45 -3.06 -15.20
N ASP A 42 -10.65 -3.12 -14.63
CA ASP A 42 -11.46 -1.96 -14.26
C ASP A 42 -11.41 -1.73 -12.74
N VAL A 43 -10.40 -0.95 -12.32
CA VAL A 43 -10.20 -0.62 -10.90
C VAL A 43 -11.36 0.21 -10.35
N ALA A 44 -11.97 1.08 -11.17
CA ALA A 44 -13.12 1.89 -10.78
C ALA A 44 -14.34 1.05 -10.42
N ALA A 45 -14.62 0.00 -11.22
CA ALA A 45 -15.69 -0.95 -10.91
C ALA A 45 -15.42 -1.70 -9.60
N LEU A 46 -14.19 -2.16 -9.37
CA LEU A 46 -13.82 -2.88 -8.15
C LEU A 46 -13.95 -1.98 -6.90
N ALA A 47 -13.47 -0.75 -6.99
CA ALA A 47 -13.56 0.23 -5.92
C ALA A 47 -15.03 0.55 -5.56
N ARG A 48 -15.88 0.70 -6.58
CA ARG A 48 -17.32 0.93 -6.40
C ARG A 48 -18.01 -0.24 -5.69
N ILE A 49 -17.68 -1.48 -6.06
CA ILE A 49 -18.22 -2.68 -5.40
C ILE A 49 -17.74 -2.74 -3.94
N ALA A 50 -16.46 -2.46 -3.72
CA ALA A 50 -15.88 -2.40 -2.38
C ALA A 50 -16.41 -1.23 -1.54
N GLY A 51 -17.05 -0.21 -2.16
CA GLY A 51 -17.57 0.98 -1.49
C GLY A 51 -16.49 1.95 -1.02
N VAL A 52 -15.38 2.03 -1.76
CA VAL A 52 -14.23 2.90 -1.46
C VAL A 52 -13.75 3.62 -2.73
N SER A 53 -12.85 4.61 -2.58
CA SER A 53 -12.19 5.23 -3.74
C SER A 53 -11.19 4.27 -4.41
N GLU A 54 -10.88 4.49 -5.69
CA GLU A 54 -9.89 3.69 -6.42
C GLU A 54 -8.52 3.70 -5.74
N HIS A 55 -8.09 4.89 -5.29
CA HIS A 55 -6.85 5.05 -4.55
C HIS A 55 -6.82 4.21 -3.27
N HIS A 56 -7.91 4.28 -2.48
CA HIS A 56 -8.01 3.49 -1.25
C HIS A 56 -8.09 1.98 -1.54
N PHE A 57 -8.85 1.57 -2.58
CA PHE A 57 -8.97 0.16 -2.95
C PHE A 57 -7.62 -0.47 -3.28
N GLY A 58 -6.80 0.17 -4.12
CA GLY A 58 -5.48 -0.33 -4.48
C GLY A 58 -4.56 -0.50 -3.26
N ARG A 59 -4.59 0.45 -2.33
CA ARG A 59 -3.80 0.40 -1.09
C ARG A 59 -4.28 -0.69 -0.14
N LEU A 60 -5.59 -0.74 0.09
CA LEU A 60 -6.21 -1.74 0.94
C LEU A 60 -5.96 -3.16 0.41
N PHE A 61 -6.16 -3.37 -0.90
CA PHE A 61 -5.86 -4.65 -1.53
C PHE A 61 -4.39 -5.05 -1.33
N SER A 62 -3.45 -4.16 -1.67
CA SER A 62 -2.03 -4.46 -1.55
C SER A 62 -1.61 -4.78 -0.12
N ALA A 63 -2.15 -4.06 0.86
CA ALA A 63 -1.87 -4.29 2.27
C ALA A 63 -2.41 -5.64 2.76
N LEU A 64 -3.63 -6.02 2.34
CA LEU A 64 -4.28 -7.28 2.73
C LEU A 64 -3.70 -8.48 1.98
N ALA A 65 -3.44 -8.33 0.68
CA ALA A 65 -2.98 -9.41 -0.19
C ALA A 65 -1.46 -9.65 -0.13
N GLY A 66 -0.69 -8.70 0.38
CA GLY A 66 0.77 -8.72 0.37
C GLY A 66 1.39 -8.56 -1.01
N LEU A 67 0.59 -8.22 -2.03
CA LEU A 67 1.04 -7.94 -3.40
C LEU A 67 0.07 -6.98 -4.09
N PRO A 68 0.55 -6.23 -5.12
CA PRO A 68 -0.30 -5.32 -5.88
C PRO A 68 -1.43 -6.03 -6.64
N LEU A 69 -2.53 -5.30 -6.85
CA LEU A 69 -3.70 -5.81 -7.60
C LEU A 69 -3.34 -6.26 -9.03
N SER A 70 -2.55 -5.46 -9.74
CA SER A 70 -2.11 -5.75 -11.10
C SER A 70 -1.24 -7.02 -11.17
N GLU A 71 -0.39 -7.24 -10.18
CA GLU A 71 0.43 -8.44 -10.07
C GLU A 71 -0.44 -9.66 -9.77
N TYR A 72 -1.42 -9.55 -8.87
CA TYR A 72 -2.40 -10.61 -8.64
C TYR A 72 -3.14 -10.98 -9.94
N VAL A 73 -3.66 -9.99 -10.66
CA VAL A 73 -4.35 -10.19 -11.95
C VAL A 73 -3.43 -10.86 -12.96
N ARG A 74 -2.19 -10.40 -13.09
CA ARG A 74 -1.19 -10.99 -13.98
C ARG A 74 -0.96 -12.47 -13.65
N ARG A 75 -0.74 -12.81 -12.39
CA ARG A 75 -0.50 -14.19 -11.94
C ARG A 75 -1.74 -15.07 -12.16
N ARG A 76 -2.94 -14.53 -11.90
CA ARG A 76 -4.20 -15.25 -12.15
C ARG A 76 -4.42 -15.53 -13.62
N ARG A 77 -4.21 -14.53 -14.50
CA ARG A 77 -4.26 -14.70 -15.95
C ARG A 77 -3.28 -15.75 -16.43
N MET A 78 -2.04 -15.72 -15.97
CA MET A 78 -1.04 -16.71 -16.34
C MET A 78 -1.40 -18.11 -15.82
N THR A 79 -2.00 -18.24 -14.65
CA THR A 79 -2.50 -19.51 -14.15
C THR A 79 -3.54 -20.14 -15.09
N LEU A 80 -4.51 -19.34 -15.53
CA LEU A 80 -5.55 -19.79 -16.45
C LEU A 80 -5.00 -20.03 -17.86
N ALA A 81 -4.15 -19.12 -18.34
CA ALA A 81 -3.43 -19.32 -19.60
C ALA A 81 -2.56 -20.58 -19.59
N GLY A 82 -1.99 -20.94 -18.44
CA GLY A 82 -1.25 -22.20 -18.25
C GLY A 82 -2.11 -23.43 -18.52
N ALA A 83 -3.34 -23.43 -18.04
CA ALA A 83 -4.32 -24.49 -18.32
C ALA A 83 -4.66 -24.58 -19.82
N ASP A 84 -4.87 -23.43 -20.48
CA ASP A 84 -5.14 -23.39 -21.95
C ASP A 84 -3.94 -23.88 -22.76
N VAL A 85 -2.73 -23.49 -22.36
CA VAL A 85 -1.46 -23.93 -23.00
C VAL A 85 -1.30 -25.46 -22.86
N LEU A 86 -1.54 -26.02 -21.68
CA LEU A 86 -1.47 -27.46 -21.45
C LEU A 86 -2.53 -28.24 -22.21
N ALA A 87 -3.75 -27.69 -22.31
CA ALA A 87 -4.83 -28.28 -23.09
C ALA A 87 -4.51 -28.40 -24.58
N GLY A 88 -3.66 -27.50 -25.11
CA GLY A 88 -3.17 -27.57 -26.49
C GLY A 88 -4.22 -27.42 -27.58
N ARG A 89 -5.43 -26.97 -27.23
CA ARG A 89 -6.58 -26.88 -28.16
C ARG A 89 -6.49 -25.70 -29.14
N GLU A 90 -5.73 -24.70 -28.79
CA GLU A 90 -5.61 -23.43 -29.52
C GLU A 90 -4.12 -23.10 -29.81
N SER A 91 -3.90 -22.19 -30.74
CA SER A 91 -2.56 -21.67 -30.98
C SER A 91 -2.07 -20.85 -29.76
N LEU A 92 -0.76 -20.73 -29.60
CA LEU A 92 -0.20 -19.89 -28.52
C LEU A 92 -0.55 -18.41 -28.73
N LEU A 93 -0.76 -17.98 -29.97
CA LEU A 93 -1.19 -16.62 -30.29
C LEU A 93 -2.63 -16.37 -29.83
N ASP A 94 -3.54 -17.32 -30.07
CA ASP A 94 -4.95 -17.18 -29.63
C ASP A 94 -5.05 -17.14 -28.10
N VAL A 95 -4.26 -17.99 -27.41
CA VAL A 95 -4.16 -17.96 -25.95
C VAL A 95 -3.60 -16.60 -25.50
N ALA A 96 -2.55 -16.09 -26.14
CA ALA A 96 -1.96 -14.79 -25.81
C ALA A 96 -2.98 -13.66 -25.94
N VAL A 97 -3.70 -13.61 -27.07
CA VAL A 97 -4.74 -12.58 -27.33
C VAL A 97 -5.87 -12.67 -26.32
N ARG A 98 -6.36 -13.87 -26.01
CA ARG A 98 -7.40 -14.08 -24.99
C ARG A 98 -7.02 -13.50 -23.64
N TRP A 99 -5.77 -13.67 -23.22
CA TRP A 99 -5.30 -13.19 -21.94
C TRP A 99 -4.71 -11.77 -21.99
N GLY A 100 -4.99 -11.02 -23.06
CA GLY A 100 -4.68 -9.58 -23.17
C GLY A 100 -3.26 -9.26 -23.60
N TYR A 101 -2.55 -10.19 -24.27
CA TYR A 101 -1.20 -9.94 -24.80
C TYR A 101 -1.24 -9.69 -26.29
N GLY A 102 -0.63 -8.60 -26.73
CA GLY A 102 -0.60 -8.19 -28.15
C GLY A 102 0.41 -8.96 -29.02
N SER A 103 1.27 -9.81 -28.42
CA SER A 103 2.23 -10.63 -29.18
C SER A 103 2.64 -11.91 -28.42
N ASN A 104 3.08 -12.91 -29.18
CA ASN A 104 3.62 -14.15 -28.62
C ASN A 104 4.84 -13.91 -27.72
N GLU A 105 5.69 -12.94 -28.07
CA GLU A 105 6.90 -12.64 -27.30
C GLU A 105 6.55 -12.01 -25.94
N ALA A 106 5.60 -11.09 -25.91
CA ALA A 106 5.12 -10.47 -24.66
C ALA A 106 4.48 -11.53 -23.78
N PHE A 107 3.62 -12.39 -24.34
CA PHE A 107 3.02 -13.51 -23.64
C PHE A 107 4.07 -14.49 -23.11
N ALA A 108 5.04 -14.90 -23.95
CA ALA A 108 6.08 -15.85 -23.56
C ALA A 108 6.95 -15.31 -22.41
N ARG A 109 7.27 -13.99 -22.41
CA ARG A 109 7.99 -13.36 -21.29
C ARG A 109 7.18 -13.40 -20.00
N ALA A 110 5.90 -12.98 -20.04
CA ALA A 110 5.02 -12.99 -18.87
C ALA A 110 4.78 -14.42 -18.36
N PHE A 111 4.57 -15.37 -19.26
CA PHE A 111 4.38 -16.79 -18.92
C PHE A 111 5.61 -17.36 -18.23
N ARG A 112 6.80 -17.11 -18.78
CA ARG A 112 8.06 -17.58 -18.18
C ARG A 112 8.31 -16.91 -16.82
N ALA A 113 7.99 -15.65 -16.66
CA ALA A 113 8.15 -14.93 -15.39
C ALA A 113 7.30 -15.58 -14.25
N VAL A 114 6.11 -16.10 -14.58
CA VAL A 114 5.23 -16.73 -13.59
C VAL A 114 5.54 -18.22 -13.42
N HIS A 115 5.71 -18.95 -14.51
CA HIS A 115 5.81 -20.40 -14.49
C HIS A 115 7.25 -20.94 -14.47
N GLY A 116 8.25 -20.10 -14.76
CA GLY A 116 9.66 -20.52 -14.88
C GLY A 116 10.02 -21.16 -16.20
N VAL A 117 9.03 -21.51 -17.03
CA VAL A 117 9.20 -22.17 -18.33
C VAL A 117 8.43 -21.43 -19.42
N GLY A 118 8.87 -21.52 -20.68
CA GLY A 118 8.15 -20.91 -21.79
C GLY A 118 6.89 -21.69 -22.21
N PRO A 119 5.89 -21.05 -22.87
CA PRO A 119 4.63 -21.71 -23.21
C PRO A 119 4.82 -22.88 -24.19
N THR A 120 5.75 -22.83 -25.12
CA THR A 120 6.10 -23.94 -26.01
C THR A 120 6.66 -25.12 -25.25
N GLN A 121 7.54 -24.86 -24.27
CA GLN A 121 8.10 -25.90 -23.41
C GLN A 121 7.05 -26.49 -22.48
N ALA A 122 6.10 -25.69 -22.00
CA ALA A 122 5.01 -26.13 -21.15
C ALA A 122 4.08 -27.14 -21.84
N ARG A 123 3.99 -27.17 -23.16
CA ARG A 123 3.23 -28.18 -23.93
C ARG A 123 3.87 -29.55 -23.95
N GLN A 124 5.12 -29.69 -23.52
CA GLN A 124 5.81 -30.97 -23.46
C GLN A 124 5.30 -31.76 -22.23
N ALA A 125 5.29 -33.09 -22.36
CA ALA A 125 4.88 -33.96 -21.27
C ALA A 125 5.74 -33.77 -20.02
N GLY A 126 5.10 -33.70 -18.83
CA GLY A 126 5.77 -33.56 -17.55
C GLY A 126 6.13 -32.13 -17.15
N ALA A 127 5.69 -31.10 -17.88
CA ALA A 127 5.92 -29.71 -17.49
C ALA A 127 5.18 -29.39 -16.16
N VAL A 128 5.90 -28.74 -15.25
CA VAL A 128 5.36 -28.26 -13.97
C VAL A 128 5.13 -26.77 -14.06
N LEU A 129 3.87 -26.33 -13.86
CA LEU A 129 3.48 -24.93 -13.84
C LEU A 129 3.19 -24.46 -12.43
N ARG A 130 3.46 -23.18 -12.16
CA ARG A 130 3.06 -22.51 -10.91
C ARG A 130 1.63 -22.02 -11.03
N SER A 131 0.86 -22.12 -9.96
CA SER A 131 -0.51 -21.63 -9.90
C SER A 131 -0.63 -20.55 -8.83
N GLN A 132 -1.25 -19.43 -9.18
CA GLN A 132 -1.76 -18.46 -8.22
C GLN A 132 -3.18 -18.86 -7.85
N PRO A 133 -3.46 -19.31 -6.62
CA PRO A 133 -4.82 -19.62 -6.21
C PRO A 133 -5.69 -18.35 -6.17
N ARG A 134 -7.00 -18.55 -6.29
CA ARG A 134 -7.95 -17.47 -6.07
C ARG A 134 -7.86 -17.01 -4.62
N MET A 135 -7.78 -15.70 -4.41
CA MET A 135 -7.76 -15.09 -3.09
C MET A 135 -9.17 -14.88 -2.53
N SER A 136 -9.28 -14.97 -1.22
CA SER A 136 -10.41 -14.48 -0.44
C SER A 136 -9.89 -13.86 0.85
N PHE A 137 -10.50 -12.76 1.27
CA PHE A 137 -10.16 -12.13 2.55
C PHE A 137 -11.02 -12.74 3.66
N ARG A 138 -10.37 -13.10 4.76
CA ARG A 138 -11.03 -13.60 5.97
C ARG A 138 -10.46 -12.87 7.16
N LEU A 139 -11.32 -12.48 8.11
CA LEU A 139 -10.87 -11.94 9.37
C LEU A 139 -10.39 -13.11 10.24
N VAL A 140 -9.11 -13.08 10.60
CA VAL A 140 -8.57 -13.92 11.67
C VAL A 140 -8.34 -12.99 12.84
N VAL A 141 -9.14 -13.13 13.88
CA VAL A 141 -8.96 -12.35 15.11
C VAL A 141 -7.85 -13.01 15.91
N GLU A 142 -6.64 -12.52 15.76
CA GLU A 142 -5.50 -12.89 16.59
C GLU A 142 -5.25 -11.78 17.60
N GLY A 143 -5.47 -12.06 18.89
CA GLY A 143 -5.08 -11.26 20.04
C GLY A 143 -5.58 -9.80 20.02
N ASN A 144 -6.11 -9.36 21.14
CA ASN A 144 -6.65 -8.01 21.34
C ASN A 144 -5.51 -6.97 21.52
N THR A 145 -4.77 -6.68 20.44
CA THR A 145 -3.77 -5.60 20.48
C THR A 145 -4.47 -4.31 20.07
N SER A 146 -4.78 -3.45 21.04
CA SER A 146 -5.28 -2.10 20.76
C SER A 146 -4.21 -1.32 19.97
N MET A 147 -4.66 -0.58 18.95
CA MET A 147 -3.81 0.34 18.21
C MET A 147 -4.16 1.77 18.65
N ASP A 148 -3.16 2.47 19.16
CA ASP A 148 -3.33 3.88 19.52
C ASP A 148 -3.28 4.73 18.23
N TYR A 149 -4.29 5.56 18.05
CA TYR A 149 -4.34 6.53 16.98
C TYR A 149 -4.96 7.85 17.42
N ARG A 150 -4.67 8.92 16.69
CA ARG A 150 -5.33 10.21 16.82
C ARG A 150 -5.68 10.77 15.45
N ILE A 151 -6.77 11.51 15.37
CA ILE A 151 -7.10 12.31 14.18
C ILE A 151 -6.66 13.75 14.44
N VAL A 152 -5.90 14.29 13.51
CA VAL A 152 -5.35 15.65 13.57
C VAL A 152 -5.78 16.40 12.33
N THR A 153 -6.40 17.56 12.51
CA THR A 153 -6.60 18.51 11.42
C THR A 153 -5.38 19.41 11.32
N LYS A 154 -4.82 19.52 10.14
CA LYS A 154 -3.69 20.42 9.86
C LYS A 154 -4.07 21.45 8.80
N ASP A 155 -3.63 22.68 9.02
CA ASP A 155 -3.58 23.69 7.97
C ASP A 155 -2.60 23.27 6.86
N ALA A 156 -2.62 23.95 5.73
CA ALA A 156 -1.66 23.73 4.66
C ALA A 156 -0.22 24.00 5.17
N PHE A 157 0.71 23.13 4.79
CA PHE A 157 2.11 23.22 5.17
C PHE A 157 3.02 22.84 4.00
N ARG A 158 4.33 22.89 4.22
CA ARG A 158 5.32 22.43 3.25
C ARG A 158 6.18 21.34 3.84
N LEU A 159 6.59 20.44 2.98
CA LEU A 159 7.72 19.54 3.24
C LEU A 159 8.95 20.15 2.59
N ALA A 160 9.97 20.44 3.40
CA ALA A 160 11.20 21.07 2.97
C ALA A 160 12.37 20.10 3.12
N GLY A 161 13.06 19.76 2.04
CA GLY A 161 14.14 18.79 2.13
C GLY A 161 14.74 18.36 0.80
N LEU A 162 15.25 17.13 0.77
CA LEU A 162 15.80 16.49 -0.41
C LEU A 162 14.88 15.38 -0.89
N THR A 163 14.86 15.15 -2.19
CA THR A 163 14.05 14.09 -2.80
C THR A 163 14.88 13.22 -3.72
N ALA A 164 14.50 11.96 -3.82
CA ALA A 164 15.02 11.02 -4.80
C ALA A 164 13.90 10.20 -5.41
N ARG A 165 13.97 9.94 -6.70
CA ARG A 165 13.11 8.98 -7.38
C ARG A 165 13.64 7.58 -7.11
N VAL A 166 12.82 6.73 -6.48
CA VAL A 166 13.24 5.40 -6.07
C VAL A 166 12.17 4.37 -6.41
N PRO A 167 12.55 3.13 -6.75
CA PRO A 167 11.60 2.06 -6.94
C PRO A 167 10.99 1.63 -5.59
N LEU A 168 9.72 1.30 -5.59
CA LEU A 168 9.03 0.71 -4.45
C LEU A 168 9.59 -0.70 -4.19
N VAL A 169 9.91 -0.99 -2.94
CA VAL A 169 10.34 -2.31 -2.46
C VAL A 169 9.40 -2.74 -1.35
N HIS A 170 8.73 -3.89 -1.53
CA HIS A 170 7.73 -4.38 -0.57
C HIS A 170 8.30 -5.11 0.63
N GLU A 171 9.42 -5.80 0.46
CA GLU A 171 10.04 -6.60 1.52
C GLU A 171 11.44 -6.10 1.86
N GLY A 172 11.69 -5.91 3.16
CA GLY A 172 12.98 -5.47 3.68
C GLY A 172 13.24 -3.98 3.51
N MET A 173 14.50 -3.59 3.77
CA MET A 173 14.92 -2.19 3.61
C MET A 173 15.19 -1.89 2.13
N ASN A 174 14.61 -0.79 1.64
CA ASN A 174 14.86 -0.34 0.27
C ASN A 174 16.32 0.15 0.12
N PRO A 175 17.17 -0.54 -0.66
CA PRO A 175 18.58 -0.20 -0.78
C PRO A 175 18.81 1.17 -1.43
N HIS A 176 17.89 1.63 -2.30
CA HIS A 176 17.97 2.94 -2.95
C HIS A 176 17.73 4.07 -1.94
N ILE A 177 16.76 3.90 -1.04
CA ILE A 177 16.52 4.84 0.07
C ILE A 177 17.73 4.88 1.00
N VAL A 178 18.27 3.72 1.37
CA VAL A 178 19.46 3.65 2.24
C VAL A 178 20.66 4.35 1.62
N ALA A 179 20.91 4.12 0.33
CA ALA A 179 22.01 4.77 -0.38
C ALA A 179 21.80 6.29 -0.47
N PHE A 180 20.59 6.73 -0.77
CA PHE A 180 20.25 8.15 -0.83
C PHE A 180 20.49 8.84 0.52
N VAL A 181 19.92 8.32 1.61
CA VAL A 181 20.04 8.92 2.95
C VAL A 181 21.49 8.95 3.43
N ARG A 182 22.26 7.89 3.19
CA ARG A 182 23.70 7.85 3.53
C ARG A 182 24.53 8.87 2.76
N GLY A 183 24.09 9.26 1.57
CA GLY A 183 24.76 10.26 0.74
C GLY A 183 24.49 11.70 1.17
N ILE A 184 23.57 11.96 2.11
CA ILE A 184 23.24 13.31 2.56
C ILE A 184 24.33 13.79 3.54
N ASP A 185 24.92 14.93 3.23
CA ASP A 185 25.89 15.59 4.09
C ASP A 185 25.27 16.00 5.44
N PRO A 186 25.96 15.76 6.58
CA PRO A 186 25.44 16.06 7.92
C PRO A 186 25.09 17.54 8.16
N ALA A 187 25.73 18.49 7.46
CA ALA A 187 25.36 19.90 7.59
C ALA A 187 24.00 20.16 6.94
N THR A 188 23.73 19.52 5.81
CA THR A 188 22.42 19.58 5.14
C THR A 188 21.34 18.95 6.01
N VAL A 189 21.59 17.81 6.66
CA VAL A 189 20.65 17.19 7.62
C VAL A 189 20.25 18.18 8.71
N ARG A 190 21.26 18.82 9.37
CA ARG A 190 20.99 19.81 10.44
C ARG A 190 20.19 21.02 9.93
N ARG A 191 20.44 21.46 8.69
CA ARG A 191 19.68 22.57 8.08
C ARG A 191 18.23 22.19 7.82
N ILE A 192 17.97 20.99 7.32
CA ILE A 192 16.60 20.48 7.12
C ILE A 192 15.90 20.37 8.48
N GLU A 193 16.57 19.79 9.47
CA GLU A 193 15.99 19.62 10.82
C GLU A 193 15.65 20.97 11.48
N ALA A 194 16.48 21.98 11.27
CA ALA A 194 16.24 23.33 11.78
C ALA A 194 15.00 24.02 11.20
N LEU A 195 14.51 23.57 10.03
CA LEU A 195 13.26 24.07 9.42
C LEU A 195 12.02 23.46 10.08
N SER A 196 12.15 22.43 10.91
CA SER A 196 11.01 21.74 11.50
C SER A 196 10.32 22.57 12.57
N ASP A 197 9.31 23.31 12.19
CA ASP A 197 8.52 24.19 13.08
C ASP A 197 7.12 23.66 13.38
N GLN A 198 6.67 22.61 12.68
CA GLN A 198 5.37 21.96 12.86
C GLN A 198 5.50 20.45 13.14
N GLU A 199 4.41 19.82 13.59
CA GLU A 199 4.32 18.37 13.72
C GLU A 199 4.12 17.67 12.35
N PRO A 200 4.68 16.45 12.22
CA PRO A 200 5.65 15.79 13.10
C PRO A 200 7.01 16.50 13.10
N ARG A 201 7.55 16.78 14.30
CA ARG A 201 8.82 17.51 14.45
C ARG A 201 10.03 16.64 14.17
N GLY A 202 11.09 17.29 13.65
CA GLY A 202 12.34 16.67 13.26
C GLY A 202 12.32 16.20 11.81
N ILE A 203 13.24 15.30 11.49
CA ILE A 203 13.32 14.70 10.16
C ILE A 203 12.20 13.69 9.96
N VAL A 204 11.58 13.75 8.81
CA VAL A 204 10.56 12.82 8.34
C VAL A 204 10.95 12.17 7.02
N ASN A 205 10.49 10.94 6.86
CA ASN A 205 10.56 10.19 5.61
C ASN A 205 9.19 10.25 4.95
N VAL A 206 9.13 10.62 3.67
CA VAL A 206 7.86 10.84 3.00
C VAL A 206 7.82 10.07 1.68
N SER A 207 6.71 9.42 1.43
CA SER A 207 6.38 8.83 0.14
C SER A 207 5.34 9.70 -0.55
N ALA A 208 5.70 10.26 -1.70
CA ALA A 208 4.83 11.11 -2.51
C ALA A 208 4.81 10.62 -3.96
N GLU A 209 3.83 11.11 -4.73
CA GLU A 209 3.68 10.87 -6.18
C GLU A 209 3.88 9.40 -6.59
N LEU A 210 3.21 8.48 -5.90
CA LEU A 210 3.11 7.10 -6.33
C LEU A 210 2.36 7.06 -7.66
N ALA A 211 3.07 6.71 -8.73
CA ALA A 211 2.47 6.54 -10.04
C ALA A 211 1.43 5.41 -9.99
N GLY A 212 0.16 5.74 -10.08
CA GLY A 212 -1.04 4.91 -10.31
C GLY A 212 -1.13 3.48 -9.78
N SER A 213 -0.04 2.72 -9.70
CA SER A 213 0.03 1.37 -9.14
C SER A 213 1.06 1.29 -8.01
N ARG A 214 0.87 0.33 -7.10
CA ARG A 214 1.84 0.03 -6.04
C ARG A 214 2.58 -1.28 -6.32
N ASP A 215 2.91 -1.51 -7.59
CA ASP A 215 3.67 -2.69 -7.98
C ASP A 215 5.13 -2.61 -7.50
N GLU A 216 5.72 -3.76 -7.25
CA GLU A 216 7.16 -3.85 -7.01
C GLU A 216 7.93 -3.17 -8.14
N GLY A 217 8.83 -2.26 -7.81
CA GLY A 217 9.58 -1.47 -8.77
C GLY A 217 8.85 -0.24 -9.31
N THR A 218 7.61 0.05 -8.90
CA THR A 218 6.93 1.31 -9.23
C THR A 218 7.70 2.48 -8.63
N GLU A 219 7.97 3.49 -9.44
CA GLU A 219 8.69 4.67 -9.02
C GLU A 219 7.85 5.55 -8.09
N LEU A 220 8.47 6.01 -7.01
CA LEU A 220 7.91 6.98 -6.08
C LEU A 220 8.91 8.09 -5.79
N ASP A 221 8.41 9.26 -5.42
CA ASP A 221 9.23 10.34 -4.88
C ASP A 221 9.38 10.14 -3.37
N TYR A 222 10.57 9.67 -2.99
CA TYR A 222 10.95 9.60 -1.60
C TYR A 222 11.57 10.92 -1.15
N TRP A 223 11.13 11.44 0.02
CA TRP A 223 11.63 12.67 0.61
C TRP A 223 12.27 12.42 1.96
N TYR A 224 13.41 13.04 2.16
CA TYR A 224 14.05 13.23 3.47
C TYR A 224 13.89 14.71 3.82
N ALA A 225 12.95 15.03 4.70
CA ALA A 225 12.43 16.39 4.82
C ALA A 225 12.08 16.76 6.26
N ALA A 226 11.74 18.03 6.46
CA ALA A 226 11.07 18.55 7.65
C ALA A 226 9.69 19.12 7.28
N VAL A 227 8.78 19.12 8.25
CA VAL A 227 7.46 19.78 8.14
C VAL A 227 7.59 21.22 8.60
N THR A 228 7.22 22.16 7.73
CA THR A 228 7.39 23.60 8.02
C THR A 228 6.25 24.45 7.46
N GLY A 229 5.94 25.55 8.16
CA GLY A 229 5.12 26.66 7.66
C GLY A 229 5.94 27.80 7.07
N ALA A 230 7.26 27.78 7.28
CA ALA A 230 8.18 28.83 6.83
C ALA A 230 8.54 28.72 5.34
N ASP A 231 9.20 29.75 4.83
CA ASP A 231 9.75 29.73 3.48
C ASP A 231 10.92 28.74 3.41
N VAL A 232 10.96 28.01 2.28
CA VAL A 232 11.98 26.99 2.04
C VAL A 232 13.15 27.60 1.27
N PRO A 233 14.40 27.43 1.74
CA PRO A 233 15.59 27.90 1.01
C PRO A 233 15.65 27.33 -0.42
N ASP A 234 16.17 28.12 -1.36
CA ASP A 234 16.21 27.78 -2.81
C ASP A 234 17.02 26.52 -3.14
N ASP A 235 17.95 26.15 -2.28
CA ASP A 235 18.78 24.94 -2.45
C ASP A 235 18.12 23.65 -1.92
N LEU A 236 16.94 23.77 -1.28
CA LEU A 236 16.11 22.64 -0.87
C LEU A 236 14.86 22.57 -1.75
N ARG A 237 14.33 21.36 -1.86
CA ARG A 237 13.04 21.14 -2.52
C ARG A 237 11.90 21.44 -1.57
N SER A 238 10.79 21.92 -2.12
CA SER A 238 9.55 22.20 -1.41
C SER A 238 8.41 21.42 -2.04
N LEU A 239 7.67 20.67 -1.21
CA LEU A 239 6.41 20.01 -1.60
C LEU A 239 5.26 20.64 -0.81
N PRO A 240 4.35 21.38 -1.44
CA PRO A 240 3.17 21.90 -0.78
C PRO A 240 2.21 20.77 -0.42
N VAL A 241 1.64 20.83 0.77
CA VAL A 241 0.68 19.84 1.29
C VAL A 241 -0.59 20.60 1.70
N GLU A 242 -1.71 20.18 1.14
CA GLU A 242 -3.01 20.82 1.39
C GLU A 242 -3.50 20.55 2.82
N ALA A 243 -4.27 21.49 3.34
CA ALA A 243 -4.97 21.35 4.61
C ALA A 243 -5.88 20.11 4.61
N GLY A 244 -6.06 19.51 5.77
CA GLY A 244 -6.98 18.37 5.92
C GLY A 244 -6.71 17.51 7.13
N GLU A 245 -7.46 16.41 7.22
CA GLU A 245 -7.37 15.47 8.33
C GLU A 245 -6.28 14.40 8.07
N TRP A 246 -5.64 14.01 9.16
CA TRP A 246 -4.60 13.01 9.22
C TRP A 246 -4.90 12.00 10.31
N ALA A 247 -4.83 10.73 10.00
CA ALA A 247 -4.76 9.68 11.01
C ALA A 247 -3.30 9.46 11.38
N VAL A 248 -3.00 9.57 12.66
CA VAL A 248 -1.64 9.44 13.21
C VAL A 248 -1.58 8.22 14.10
N PHE A 249 -0.66 7.33 13.80
CA PHE A 249 -0.44 6.07 14.50
C PHE A 249 0.94 6.07 15.11
N SER A 250 1.10 5.44 16.28
CA SER A 250 2.38 5.33 16.96
C SER A 250 2.70 3.86 17.25
N SER A 251 3.98 3.52 17.18
CA SER A 251 4.48 2.19 17.55
C SER A 251 5.90 2.31 18.10
N SER A 252 6.24 1.44 19.05
CA SER A 252 7.59 1.28 19.58
C SER A 252 7.96 -0.21 19.56
N GLY A 253 9.19 -0.53 19.19
CA GLY A 253 9.65 -1.92 19.18
C GLY A 253 10.87 -2.18 18.31
N ALA A 254 11.13 -3.47 18.03
CA ALA A 254 12.30 -3.88 17.25
C ALA A 254 12.29 -3.25 15.84
N PHE A 255 13.41 -2.60 15.48
CA PHE A 255 13.60 -2.00 14.16
C PHE A 255 14.20 -3.01 13.17
N PRO A 256 13.72 -3.12 11.92
CA PRO A 256 12.63 -2.34 11.30
C PRO A 256 11.22 -2.96 11.47
N VAL A 257 11.10 -4.08 12.18
CA VAL A 257 9.89 -4.92 12.24
C VAL A 257 8.67 -4.15 12.77
N ALA A 258 8.86 -3.35 13.84
CA ALA A 258 7.76 -2.59 14.44
C ALA A 258 7.15 -1.57 13.45
N VAL A 259 7.97 -0.94 12.62
CA VAL A 259 7.51 0.00 11.59
C VAL A 259 6.72 -0.72 10.49
N GLN A 260 7.20 -1.87 10.04
CA GLN A 260 6.52 -2.68 9.01
C GLN A 260 5.19 -3.23 9.53
N HIS A 261 5.15 -3.67 10.79
CA HIS A 261 3.90 -4.11 11.43
C HIS A 261 2.90 -2.96 11.56
N LEU A 262 3.35 -1.75 11.92
CA LEU A 262 2.48 -0.58 12.01
C LEU A 262 1.81 -0.30 10.66
N TRP A 263 2.60 -0.25 9.57
CA TRP A 263 2.07 -0.06 8.22
C TRP A 263 1.01 -1.10 7.86
N ARG A 264 1.29 -2.36 8.11
CA ARG A 264 0.36 -3.46 7.84
C ARG A 264 -0.91 -3.30 8.66
N ALA A 265 -0.79 -3.13 9.98
CA ALA A 265 -1.92 -3.06 10.90
C ALA A 265 -2.87 -1.88 10.61
N VAL A 266 -2.35 -0.73 10.16
CA VAL A 266 -3.17 0.41 9.74
C VAL A 266 -4.13 0.00 8.62
N PHE A 267 -3.65 -0.71 7.60
CA PHE A 267 -4.48 -1.08 6.44
C PHE A 267 -5.28 -2.37 6.67
N THR A 268 -4.77 -3.32 7.46
CA THR A 268 -5.45 -4.61 7.67
C THR A 268 -6.44 -4.60 8.84
N SER A 269 -6.25 -3.68 9.79
CA SER A 269 -7.06 -3.68 11.02
C SER A 269 -7.77 -2.34 11.25
N TRP A 270 -7.06 -1.22 11.13
CA TRP A 270 -7.65 0.07 11.48
C TRP A 270 -8.63 0.59 10.42
N PHE A 271 -8.26 0.67 9.15
CA PHE A 271 -9.16 1.17 8.10
C PHE A 271 -10.44 0.33 7.96
N PRO A 272 -10.42 -1.02 8.00
CA PRO A 272 -11.63 -1.80 7.97
C PRO A 272 -12.59 -1.54 9.13
N SER A 273 -12.05 -1.15 10.29
CA SER A 273 -12.81 -0.96 11.54
C SER A 273 -13.24 0.50 11.81
N ASN A 274 -12.76 1.45 10.98
CA ASN A 274 -12.99 2.87 11.22
C ASN A 274 -13.66 3.58 10.03
N PRO A 275 -14.45 4.65 10.24
CA PRO A 275 -15.18 5.35 9.18
C PRO A 275 -14.28 6.35 8.43
N TYR A 276 -13.12 5.91 7.99
CA TYR A 276 -12.15 6.73 7.28
C TYR A 276 -11.65 6.02 6.04
N GLU A 277 -11.30 6.80 5.03
CA GLU A 277 -10.54 6.33 3.87
C GLU A 277 -9.35 7.25 3.61
N THR A 278 -8.35 6.75 2.87
CA THR A 278 -7.23 7.61 2.47
C THR A 278 -7.67 8.62 1.44
N ARG A 279 -7.19 9.86 1.56
CA ARG A 279 -7.26 10.88 0.51
C ARG A 279 -5.91 11.00 -0.22
N PRO A 280 -5.88 11.55 -1.44
CA PRO A 280 -4.62 11.88 -2.09
C PRO A 280 -3.75 12.79 -1.22
N GLY A 281 -2.45 12.53 -1.21
CA GLY A 281 -1.47 13.28 -0.43
C GLY A 281 -0.28 12.42 -0.04
N PRO A 282 0.80 13.03 0.47
CA PRO A 282 1.99 12.32 0.90
C PRO A 282 1.72 11.50 2.17
N GLU A 283 2.40 10.37 2.29
CA GLU A 283 2.45 9.57 3.52
C GLU A 283 3.72 9.93 4.27
N ILE A 284 3.58 10.32 5.52
CA ILE A 284 4.70 10.80 6.32
C ILE A 284 5.01 9.80 7.42
N SER A 285 6.25 9.37 7.54
CA SER A 285 6.73 8.56 8.65
C SER A 285 7.88 9.27 9.37
N ARG A 286 7.79 9.32 10.69
CA ARG A 286 8.87 9.73 11.55
C ARG A 286 9.39 8.50 12.29
N VAL A 287 10.64 8.17 12.13
CA VAL A 287 11.27 7.03 12.78
C VAL A 287 12.47 7.50 13.57
N ARG A 288 12.48 7.24 14.86
CA ARG A 288 13.62 7.49 15.76
C ARG A 288 14.18 6.16 16.19
N VAL A 289 15.31 5.81 15.62
CA VAL A 289 16.05 4.59 16.01
C VAL A 289 16.87 4.88 17.25
N ALA A 290 16.83 3.98 18.22
CA ALA A 290 17.65 4.07 19.43
C ALA A 290 19.15 3.96 19.08
N GLU A 291 20.02 4.44 19.98
CA GLU A 291 21.47 4.44 19.76
C GLU A 291 22.05 3.05 19.50
N ASP A 292 21.46 2.02 20.07
CA ASP A 292 21.84 0.61 19.86
C ASP A 292 21.41 0.04 18.50
N GLY A 293 20.57 0.78 17.74
CA GLY A 293 20.03 0.35 16.45
C GLY A 293 19.00 -0.77 16.54
N GLY A 294 18.68 -1.28 17.72
CA GLY A 294 17.83 -2.45 17.92
C GLY A 294 16.33 -2.14 18.03
N THR A 295 15.99 -0.93 18.49
CA THR A 295 14.61 -0.48 18.67
C THR A 295 14.35 0.85 17.99
N ALA A 296 13.09 1.15 17.72
CA ALA A 296 12.68 2.43 17.19
C ALA A 296 11.30 2.84 17.70
N ASP A 297 11.11 4.17 17.85
CA ASP A 297 9.81 4.81 17.95
C ASP A 297 9.42 5.33 16.58
N ALA A 298 8.23 4.96 16.13
CA ALA A 298 7.70 5.36 14.85
C ALA A 298 6.36 6.07 15.00
N GLU A 299 6.16 7.11 14.24
CA GLU A 299 4.86 7.71 13.95
C GLU A 299 4.59 7.63 12.45
N LEU A 300 3.36 7.23 12.11
CA LEU A 300 2.88 7.18 10.74
C LEU A 300 1.70 8.13 10.60
N TRP A 301 1.79 9.08 9.68
CA TRP A 301 0.77 10.06 9.36
C TRP A 301 0.19 9.75 7.99
N ILE A 302 -1.07 9.38 7.95
CA ILE A 302 -1.80 9.04 6.73
C ILE A 302 -2.88 10.10 6.49
N PRO A 303 -2.90 10.74 5.30
CA PRO A 303 -3.95 11.67 4.97
C PRO A 303 -5.28 10.94 4.81
N VAL A 304 -6.31 11.35 5.56
CA VAL A 304 -7.61 10.69 5.60
C VAL A 304 -8.76 11.66 5.36
N ARG A 305 -9.91 11.08 5.04
CA ARG A 305 -11.21 11.75 5.11
C ARG A 305 -12.23 10.81 5.72
N ARG A 306 -13.21 11.37 6.39
CA ARG A 306 -14.32 10.60 6.95
C ARG A 306 -15.29 10.21 5.83
N VAL A 307 -15.78 8.95 5.88
CA VAL A 307 -16.76 8.37 4.93
C VAL A 307 -18.16 8.38 5.52
#